data_aa1fc6bb99f7c126b1884987cd0b382d
#
_entry.id   aa1fc6bb99f7c126b1884987cd0b382d
#
_cell.length_a   1.000
_cell.length_b   1.000
_cell.length_c   1.000
_cell.angle_alpha   90.00
_cell.angle_beta   90.00
_cell.angle_gamma   90.00
#
_symmetry.space_group_name_H-M   'P 1'
#
loop_
_entity.id
_entity.type
_entity.pdbx_description
1 polymer ?
#
loop_
_entity_poly.entity_id
_entity_poly.type
_entity_poly.pdbx_seq_one_letter_code
_entity_poly.pdbx_strand_id
1 'polypeptide(L)'
;MKRLLPIILLLAAIVPRLSAQEFSEAIEDNSFLIEEAYNQDDRVVQHIFNGYYLSDVKDMIYTFTQEWPMGGQTHQISYSIAYQTLNGRSSGLGDAMINYRYQLWDEKDWCWIAPRLSVILPTGKSAEGFGNGVVGVQVSLPASKRWTNEFVSHVNVGATILPNVEGPTTGGNSVRRTLQTYLIGLSGIYLVSENFNLMFELLYNYGASIGESGSVEFSSGTIVSPGLRYAIILGKLQIVPGLAVPISFTSTTRNLNVFAYLSFEHPF
;
A
#
# COMPACT_ATOMS: atom_id res chain seq x y z
N MET A 1 11.16 0.21 30.67
CA MET A 1 11.15 -0.68 29.52
C MET A 1 10.99 -2.18 29.83
N LYS A 2 10.46 -2.63 30.97
CA LYS A 2 10.38 -4.07 31.34
C LYS A 2 8.95 -4.62 31.54
N ARG A 3 7.89 -3.93 31.08
CA ARG A 3 6.48 -4.36 31.33
C ARG A 3 5.62 -4.57 30.09
N LEU A 4 6.15 -4.49 28.86
CA LEU A 4 5.40 -4.72 27.62
C LEU A 4 5.56 -6.15 27.05
N LEU A 5 6.56 -6.89 27.48
CA LEU A 5 6.83 -8.25 26.98
C LEU A 5 5.75 -9.31 27.31
N PRO A 6 5.07 -9.26 28.49
CA PRO A 6 4.06 -10.28 28.82
C PRO A 6 2.73 -10.13 28.08
N ILE A 7 2.42 -8.95 27.50
CA ILE A 7 1.14 -8.74 26.80
C ILE A 7 1.18 -9.34 25.38
N ILE A 8 2.33 -9.32 24.73
CA ILE A 8 2.50 -9.91 23.39
C ILE A 8 2.47 -11.45 23.46
N LEU A 9 2.99 -12.04 24.52
CA LEU A 9 2.98 -13.50 24.73
C LEU A 9 1.60 -14.03 25.13
N LEU A 10 0.73 -13.21 25.73
CA LEU A 10 -0.61 -13.63 26.13
C LEU A 10 -1.60 -13.68 24.94
N LEU A 11 -1.40 -12.85 23.92
CA LEU A 11 -2.21 -12.88 22.69
C LEU A 11 -1.89 -14.10 21.79
N ALA A 12 -0.69 -14.67 21.89
CA ALA A 12 -0.31 -15.85 21.14
C ALA A 12 -0.87 -17.19 21.72
N ALA A 13 -1.41 -17.16 22.94
CA ALA A 13 -1.87 -18.38 23.65
C ALA A 13 -3.37 -18.68 23.52
N ILE A 14 -4.15 -17.84 22.80
CA ILE A 14 -5.60 -18.01 22.66
C ILE A 14 -5.98 -18.24 21.18
N VAL A 15 -5.26 -19.12 20.52
CA VAL A 15 -5.70 -19.60 19.20
C VAL A 15 -6.35 -20.96 19.40
N PRO A 16 -7.69 -21.10 19.35
CA PRO A 16 -8.32 -22.40 19.33
C PRO A 16 -7.86 -23.13 18.06
N ARG A 17 -7.47 -24.39 18.17
CA ARG A 17 -7.27 -25.27 17.00
C ARG A 17 -8.64 -25.47 16.35
N LEU A 18 -9.00 -24.58 15.42
CA LEU A 18 -10.11 -24.79 14.53
C LEU A 18 -9.71 -25.89 13.52
N SER A 19 -10.58 -26.86 13.32
CA SER A 19 -10.43 -27.89 12.30
C SER A 19 -10.28 -27.23 10.93
N ALA A 20 -9.41 -27.77 10.09
CA ALA A 20 -9.19 -27.28 8.74
C ALA A 20 -10.52 -27.16 7.98
N GLN A 21 -11.00 -25.95 7.82
CA GLN A 21 -12.10 -25.58 6.95
C GLN A 21 -11.45 -25.09 5.67
N GLU A 22 -11.90 -25.56 4.50
CA GLU A 22 -11.46 -25.00 3.23
C GLU A 22 -12.00 -23.57 3.17
N PHE A 23 -11.09 -22.59 3.24
CA PHE A 23 -11.44 -21.17 3.11
C PHE A 23 -11.60 -20.81 1.64
N SER A 24 -12.58 -19.96 1.36
CA SER A 24 -12.70 -19.30 0.07
C SER A 24 -11.50 -18.40 -0.17
N GLU A 25 -10.92 -18.40 -1.36
CA GLU A 25 -9.77 -17.57 -1.75
C GLU A 25 -10.09 -16.07 -1.72
N ALA A 26 -11.35 -15.72 -1.53
CA ALA A 26 -11.94 -14.41 -1.80
C ALA A 26 -11.38 -13.22 -1.04
N ILE A 27 -10.69 -13.37 0.10
CA ILE A 27 -10.17 -12.21 0.87
C ILE A 27 -8.72 -12.31 1.28
N GLU A 28 -7.97 -13.23 0.71
CA GLU A 28 -6.53 -13.35 0.99
C GLU A 28 -5.67 -12.37 0.21
N ASP A 29 -6.23 -11.81 -0.86
CA ASP A 29 -5.47 -11.20 -1.93
C ASP A 29 -4.97 -9.80 -1.61
N ASN A 30 -5.65 -9.01 -0.78
CA ASN A 30 -5.31 -7.62 -0.58
C ASN A 30 -4.74 -7.32 0.80
N SER A 31 -3.50 -6.87 0.87
CA SER A 31 -2.96 -6.09 1.98
C SER A 31 -3.39 -4.62 1.87
N PHE A 32 -3.03 -3.78 2.84
CA PHE A 32 -3.38 -2.36 2.83
C PHE A 32 -2.25 -1.48 2.30
N LEU A 33 -1.04 -1.68 2.83
CA LEU A 33 0.14 -0.89 2.51
C LEU A 33 1.16 -1.68 1.68
N ILE A 34 1.04 -2.99 1.67
CA ILE A 34 1.87 -3.95 0.93
C ILE A 34 1.05 -4.51 -0.21
N GLU A 35 1.64 -4.69 -1.38
CA GLU A 35 0.97 -5.31 -2.52
C GLU A 35 1.08 -6.82 -2.44
N GLU A 36 0.01 -7.51 -2.77
CA GLU A 36 -0.01 -8.93 -3.09
C GLU A 36 0.57 -9.18 -4.48
N ALA A 37 1.02 -10.42 -4.72
CA ALA A 37 1.57 -10.84 -6.02
C ALA A 37 0.55 -11.63 -6.87
N TYR A 38 -0.74 -11.36 -6.68
CA TYR A 38 -1.82 -11.96 -7.48
C TYR A 38 -2.39 -10.90 -8.41
N ASN A 39 -2.54 -11.23 -9.69
CA ASN A 39 -3.32 -10.41 -10.61
C ASN A 39 -4.81 -10.73 -10.47
N GLN A 40 -5.65 -9.79 -10.83
CA GLN A 40 -7.10 -9.97 -10.85
C GLN A 40 -7.50 -11.17 -11.72
N ASP A 41 -8.52 -11.89 -11.28
CA ASP A 41 -9.11 -12.99 -12.00
C ASP A 41 -9.62 -12.57 -13.37
N ASP A 42 -9.64 -13.51 -14.32
CA ASP A 42 -10.18 -13.24 -15.65
C ASP A 42 -11.60 -12.70 -15.57
N ARG A 43 -11.84 -11.58 -16.25
CA ARG A 43 -13.13 -10.87 -16.28
C ARG A 43 -13.63 -10.38 -14.91
N VAL A 44 -12.75 -10.12 -13.98
CA VAL A 44 -13.07 -9.46 -12.72
C VAL A 44 -12.43 -8.08 -12.69
N VAL A 45 -13.20 -7.06 -12.36
CA VAL A 45 -12.70 -5.70 -12.10
C VAL A 45 -12.75 -5.42 -10.62
N GLN A 46 -11.68 -4.80 -10.11
CA GLN A 46 -11.61 -4.36 -8.72
C GLN A 46 -11.55 -2.83 -8.64
N HIS A 47 -12.31 -2.27 -7.71
CA HIS A 47 -12.32 -0.87 -7.35
C HIS A 47 -11.86 -0.74 -5.90
N ILE A 48 -10.80 0.01 -5.64
CA ILE A 48 -10.20 0.16 -4.32
C ILE A 48 -10.25 1.63 -3.89
N PHE A 49 -10.79 1.88 -2.71
CA PHE A 49 -10.82 3.19 -2.06
C PHE A 49 -10.02 3.12 -0.76
N ASN A 50 -9.01 3.95 -0.64
CA ASN A 50 -8.22 4.07 0.56
C ASN A 50 -8.34 5.49 1.15
N GLY A 51 -8.36 5.57 2.47
CA GLY A 51 -8.26 6.82 3.21
C GLY A 51 -7.15 6.70 4.25
N TYR A 52 -6.14 7.56 4.20
CA TYR A 52 -5.02 7.56 5.12
C TYR A 52 -4.93 8.91 5.84
N TYR A 53 -5.21 8.92 7.14
CA TYR A 53 -5.09 10.11 7.98
C TYR A 53 -3.75 10.11 8.72
N LEU A 54 -2.94 11.14 8.47
CA LEU A 54 -1.66 11.42 9.10
C LEU A 54 -1.88 12.40 10.26
N SER A 55 -1.83 11.90 11.48
CA SER A 55 -2.29 12.64 12.67
C SER A 55 -1.39 13.80 13.08
N ASP A 56 -0.09 13.73 12.78
CA ASP A 56 0.93 14.73 13.11
C ASP A 56 0.79 16.01 12.28
N VAL A 57 0.59 15.84 10.98
CA VAL A 57 0.44 16.95 10.01
C VAL A 57 -1.02 17.27 9.69
N LYS A 58 -1.96 16.44 10.19
CA LYS A 58 -3.41 16.53 9.90
C LYS A 58 -3.73 16.45 8.42
N ASP A 59 -2.94 15.67 7.69
CA ASP A 59 -3.17 15.40 6.29
C ASP A 59 -4.11 14.21 6.11
N MET A 60 -4.91 14.25 5.05
CA MET A 60 -5.74 13.13 4.63
C MET A 60 -5.42 12.83 3.16
N ILE A 61 -5.11 11.58 2.87
CA ILE A 61 -4.86 11.09 1.52
C ILE A 61 -5.95 10.09 1.19
N TYR A 62 -6.75 10.39 0.16
CA TYR A 62 -7.70 9.46 -0.43
C TYR A 62 -7.11 8.95 -1.73
N THR A 63 -7.14 7.64 -1.95
CA THR A 63 -6.70 7.03 -3.20
C THR A 63 -7.82 6.18 -3.76
N PHE A 64 -8.12 6.36 -5.03
CA PHE A 64 -8.95 5.47 -5.82
C PHE A 64 -8.06 4.73 -6.80
N THR A 65 -8.15 3.39 -6.80
CA THR A 65 -7.48 2.52 -7.76
C THR A 65 -8.52 1.65 -8.44
N GLN A 66 -8.36 1.45 -9.74
CA GLN A 66 -9.17 0.50 -10.48
C GLN A 66 -8.24 -0.43 -11.27
N GLU A 67 -8.51 -1.73 -11.18
CA GLU A 67 -7.67 -2.79 -11.71
C GLU A 67 -8.45 -3.70 -12.65
N TRP A 68 -7.83 -4.09 -13.77
CA TRP A 68 -8.39 -4.99 -14.77
C TRP A 68 -7.38 -6.04 -15.21
N PRO A 69 -7.79 -7.31 -15.34
CA PRO A 69 -7.01 -8.32 -16.05
C PRO A 69 -7.00 -8.01 -17.57
N MET A 70 -5.92 -8.35 -18.23
CA MET A 70 -5.76 -8.19 -19.67
C MET A 70 -5.47 -9.55 -20.32
N GLY A 71 -6.51 -10.18 -20.88
CA GLY A 71 -6.36 -11.49 -21.55
C GLY A 71 -6.03 -12.62 -20.56
N GLY A 72 -6.74 -12.68 -19.46
CA GLY A 72 -6.53 -13.62 -18.36
C GLY A 72 -5.74 -13.01 -17.21
N GLN A 73 -5.36 -13.83 -16.25
CA GLN A 73 -4.69 -13.40 -15.00
C GLN A 73 -3.20 -13.06 -15.17
N THR A 74 -2.61 -13.32 -16.37
CA THR A 74 -1.17 -13.10 -16.60
C THR A 74 -0.79 -11.62 -16.60
N HIS A 75 -1.65 -10.77 -17.14
CA HIS A 75 -1.41 -9.33 -17.28
C HIS A 75 -2.48 -8.54 -16.56
N GLN A 76 -2.08 -7.49 -15.87
CA GLN A 76 -3.01 -6.56 -15.24
C GLN A 76 -2.61 -5.13 -15.55
N ILE A 77 -3.59 -4.30 -15.85
CA ILE A 77 -3.45 -2.85 -15.91
C ILE A 77 -4.28 -2.21 -14.80
N SER A 78 -3.77 -1.15 -14.21
CA SER A 78 -4.55 -0.35 -13.27
C SER A 78 -4.19 1.12 -13.37
N TYR A 79 -5.06 1.99 -12.85
CA TYR A 79 -4.71 3.37 -12.58
C TYR A 79 -5.06 3.73 -11.14
N SER A 80 -4.31 4.67 -10.59
CA SER A 80 -4.56 5.23 -9.26
C SER A 80 -4.62 6.74 -9.33
N ILE A 81 -5.59 7.34 -8.63
CA ILE A 81 -5.76 8.79 -8.49
C ILE A 81 -5.79 9.11 -7.02
N ALA A 82 -4.95 10.05 -6.59
CA ALA A 82 -4.93 10.54 -5.21
C ALA A 82 -5.67 11.90 -5.11
N TYR A 83 -6.42 12.07 -4.02
CA TYR A 83 -6.95 13.35 -3.57
C TYR A 83 -6.44 13.60 -2.16
N GLN A 84 -5.85 14.77 -1.93
CA GLN A 84 -5.16 15.09 -0.68
C GLN A 84 -5.75 16.32 -0.03
N THR A 85 -5.79 16.30 1.30
CA THR A 85 -6.05 17.50 2.11
C THR A 85 -4.83 17.73 2.98
N LEU A 86 -4.19 18.88 2.84
CA LEU A 86 -2.97 19.24 3.55
C LEU A 86 -3.31 20.12 4.76
N ASN A 87 -2.85 19.71 5.94
CA ASN A 87 -3.03 20.41 7.21
C ASN A 87 -4.50 20.81 7.51
N GLY A 88 -5.46 20.04 6.96
CA GLY A 88 -6.89 20.32 7.07
C GLY A 88 -7.37 21.63 6.43
N ARG A 89 -6.55 22.30 5.58
CA ARG A 89 -6.81 23.64 5.07
C ARG A 89 -6.91 23.74 3.55
N SER A 90 -6.04 23.08 2.83
CA SER A 90 -6.03 23.05 1.36
C SER A 90 -6.26 21.63 0.87
N SER A 91 -6.90 21.49 -0.28
CA SER A 91 -7.15 20.18 -0.86
C SER A 91 -7.04 20.21 -2.38
N GLY A 92 -6.62 19.10 -2.97
CA GLY A 92 -6.44 18.99 -4.41
C GLY A 92 -6.14 17.57 -4.86
N LEU A 93 -6.17 17.36 -6.17
CA LEU A 93 -5.72 16.13 -6.79
C LEU A 93 -4.19 16.05 -6.74
N GLY A 94 -3.68 14.90 -6.38
CA GLY A 94 -2.27 14.52 -6.51
C GLY A 94 -1.93 14.01 -7.91
N ASP A 95 -0.74 13.43 -8.03
CA ASP A 95 -0.31 12.79 -9.26
C ASP A 95 -1.06 11.48 -9.47
N ALA A 96 -1.50 11.21 -10.70
CA ALA A 96 -2.10 9.96 -11.10
C ALA A 96 -1.00 8.96 -11.50
N MET A 97 -1.29 7.67 -11.36
CA MET A 97 -0.41 6.58 -11.76
C MET A 97 -1.11 5.66 -12.73
N ILE A 98 -0.37 5.17 -13.72
CA ILE A 98 -0.77 4.07 -14.59
C ILE A 98 0.19 2.92 -14.30
N ASN A 99 -0.37 1.76 -13.98
CA ASN A 99 0.38 0.59 -13.54
C ASN A 99 0.17 -0.57 -14.52
N TYR A 100 1.24 -1.31 -14.75
CA TYR A 100 1.21 -2.59 -15.44
C TYR A 100 1.88 -3.63 -14.55
N ARG A 101 1.21 -4.77 -14.31
CA ARG A 101 1.70 -5.89 -13.51
C ARG A 101 1.68 -7.17 -14.34
N TYR A 102 2.75 -7.94 -14.27
CA TYR A 102 2.93 -9.20 -14.97
C TYR A 102 3.03 -10.33 -13.96
N GLN A 103 2.16 -11.35 -14.07
CA GLN A 103 2.25 -12.57 -13.24
C GLN A 103 3.41 -13.42 -13.74
N LEU A 104 4.55 -13.35 -13.05
CA LEU A 104 5.78 -14.06 -13.42
C LEU A 104 5.76 -15.49 -12.91
N TRP A 105 5.39 -15.69 -11.62
CA TRP A 105 5.18 -16.98 -10.98
C TRP A 105 3.76 -17.04 -10.40
N ASP A 106 3.13 -18.19 -10.51
CA ASP A 106 1.75 -18.42 -10.11
C ASP A 106 1.63 -19.53 -9.04
N GLU A 107 0.43 -20.05 -8.81
CA GLU A 107 0.13 -21.08 -7.83
C GLU A 107 0.91 -22.40 -8.00
N LYS A 108 1.47 -22.67 -9.19
CA LYS A 108 2.28 -23.87 -9.50
C LYS A 108 3.73 -23.72 -9.05
N ASP A 109 4.14 -22.50 -8.70
CA ASP A 109 5.48 -22.19 -8.26
C ASP A 109 5.59 -22.26 -6.73
N TRP A 110 6.79 -22.08 -6.20
CA TRP A 110 7.02 -22.04 -4.75
C TRP A 110 6.33 -20.86 -4.04
N CYS A 111 6.16 -19.74 -4.75
CA CYS A 111 5.44 -18.54 -4.32
C CYS A 111 4.94 -17.79 -5.55
N TRP A 112 4.00 -16.89 -5.38
CA TRP A 112 3.60 -15.95 -6.43
C TRP A 112 4.59 -14.79 -6.50
N ILE A 113 4.90 -14.34 -7.72
CA ILE A 113 5.71 -13.15 -7.98
C ILE A 113 5.07 -12.39 -9.15
N ALA A 114 4.85 -11.09 -8.97
CA ALA A 114 4.22 -10.25 -9.99
C ALA A 114 4.87 -8.86 -10.08
N PRO A 115 6.02 -8.72 -10.81
CA PRO A 115 6.66 -7.43 -11.00
C PRO A 115 5.69 -6.39 -11.59
N ARG A 116 5.74 -5.16 -11.04
CA ARG A 116 4.94 -4.03 -11.49
C ARG A 116 5.83 -2.87 -11.94
N LEU A 117 5.43 -2.27 -13.06
CA LEU A 117 5.96 -1.00 -13.56
C LEU A 117 4.86 0.04 -13.52
N SER A 118 5.15 1.23 -12.99
CA SER A 118 4.21 2.33 -12.91
C SER A 118 4.81 3.60 -13.52
N VAL A 119 3.97 4.35 -14.23
CA VAL A 119 4.27 5.71 -14.68
C VAL A 119 3.48 6.70 -13.83
N ILE A 120 4.17 7.62 -13.19
CA ILE A 120 3.59 8.71 -12.41
C ILE A 120 3.41 9.90 -13.34
N LEU A 121 2.18 10.39 -13.43
CA LEU A 121 1.81 11.50 -14.30
C LEU A 121 1.67 12.78 -13.46
N PRO A 122 2.24 13.92 -13.87
CA PRO A 122 2.21 15.18 -13.11
C PRO A 122 0.84 15.88 -13.23
N THR A 123 -0.21 15.21 -12.76
CA THR A 123 -1.59 15.71 -12.80
C THR A 123 -1.94 16.58 -11.60
N GLY A 124 -1.14 16.50 -10.53
CA GLY A 124 -1.30 17.31 -9.34
C GLY A 124 -0.75 18.73 -9.53
N LYS A 125 -1.21 19.66 -8.69
CA LYS A 125 -0.73 21.05 -8.67
C LYS A 125 0.48 21.17 -7.74
N SER A 126 1.68 20.89 -8.25
CA SER A 126 2.92 20.89 -7.44
C SER A 126 3.19 22.24 -6.75
N ALA A 127 2.84 23.36 -7.38
CA ALA A 127 2.96 24.70 -6.78
C ALA A 127 2.07 24.89 -5.54
N GLU A 128 1.00 24.11 -5.38
CA GLU A 128 0.11 24.12 -4.21
C GLU A 128 0.45 22.98 -3.22
N GLY A 129 1.50 22.21 -3.48
CA GLY A 129 1.92 21.04 -2.67
C GLY A 129 1.24 19.73 -3.05
N PHE A 130 0.48 19.68 -4.14
CA PHE A 130 -0.19 18.48 -4.64
C PHE A 130 0.57 17.91 -5.84
N GLY A 131 1.20 16.75 -5.64
CA GLY A 131 2.01 16.09 -6.67
C GLY A 131 3.43 16.66 -6.80
N ASN A 132 4.20 16.08 -7.73
CA ASN A 132 5.64 16.33 -7.88
C ASN A 132 5.97 17.24 -9.11
N GLY A 133 4.99 17.47 -9.97
CA GLY A 133 5.14 18.31 -11.17
C GLY A 133 6.02 17.72 -12.27
N VAL A 134 6.37 16.44 -12.18
CA VAL A 134 7.25 15.74 -13.13
C VAL A 134 6.72 14.34 -13.42
N VAL A 135 7.04 13.83 -14.61
CA VAL A 135 6.81 12.41 -14.90
C VAL A 135 7.82 11.58 -14.10
N GLY A 136 7.32 10.60 -13.36
CA GLY A 136 8.13 9.66 -12.59
C GLY A 136 7.90 8.21 -13.01
N VAL A 137 8.77 7.34 -12.49
CA VAL A 137 8.68 5.90 -12.68
C VAL A 137 8.79 5.20 -11.34
N GLN A 138 7.95 4.19 -11.13
CA GLN A 138 8.05 3.30 -9.97
C GLN A 138 8.15 1.85 -10.47
N VAL A 139 9.01 1.09 -9.85
CA VAL A 139 9.10 -0.36 -10.00
C VAL A 139 8.84 -1.02 -8.66
N SER A 140 8.09 -2.11 -8.66
CA SER A 140 7.79 -2.91 -7.47
C SER A 140 7.91 -4.40 -7.81
N LEU A 141 8.38 -5.18 -6.87
CA LEU A 141 8.46 -6.64 -6.94
C LEU A 141 7.72 -7.22 -5.74
N PRO A 142 6.41 -7.40 -5.83
CA PRO A 142 5.65 -8.15 -4.85
C PRO A 142 5.89 -9.65 -5.00
N ALA A 143 5.96 -10.31 -3.85
CA ALA A 143 5.97 -11.76 -3.71
C ALA A 143 4.98 -12.18 -2.62
N SER A 144 4.23 -13.24 -2.86
CA SER A 144 3.21 -13.75 -1.95
C SER A 144 3.36 -15.23 -1.73
N LYS A 145 3.10 -15.69 -0.50
CA LYS A 145 3.12 -17.11 -0.18
C LYS A 145 2.05 -17.47 0.83
N ARG A 146 1.25 -18.47 0.47
CA ARG A 146 0.38 -19.18 1.41
C ARG A 146 1.20 -20.26 2.10
N TRP A 147 1.30 -20.20 3.40
CA TRP A 147 2.06 -21.16 4.23
C TRP A 147 1.18 -22.27 4.79
N THR A 148 -0.05 -21.90 5.15
CA THR A 148 -1.10 -22.80 5.62
C THR A 148 -2.45 -22.32 5.09
N ASN A 149 -3.53 -23.03 5.37
CA ASN A 149 -4.88 -22.59 4.99
C ASN A 149 -5.27 -21.29 5.72
N GLU A 150 -4.63 -20.98 6.86
CA GLU A 150 -4.96 -19.82 7.69
C GLU A 150 -3.92 -18.71 7.62
N PHE A 151 -2.77 -18.90 6.96
CA PHE A 151 -1.70 -17.90 6.98
C PHE A 151 -1.08 -17.65 5.61
N VAL A 152 -1.14 -16.39 5.20
CA VAL A 152 -0.55 -15.85 3.98
C VAL A 152 0.43 -14.73 4.33
N SER A 153 1.51 -14.59 3.60
CA SER A 153 2.45 -13.48 3.72
C SER A 153 2.77 -12.85 2.37
N HIS A 154 3.02 -11.55 2.40
CA HIS A 154 3.47 -10.78 1.25
C HIS A 154 4.77 -10.05 1.56
N VAL A 155 5.59 -9.89 0.55
CA VAL A 155 6.85 -9.12 0.60
C VAL A 155 6.87 -8.18 -0.58
N ASN A 156 7.21 -6.92 -0.37
CA ASN A 156 7.43 -5.96 -1.44
C ASN A 156 8.82 -5.36 -1.36
N VAL A 157 9.46 -5.20 -2.50
CA VAL A 157 10.64 -4.35 -2.68
C VAL A 157 10.35 -3.41 -3.84
N GLY A 158 10.57 -2.13 -3.65
CA GLY A 158 10.24 -1.13 -4.66
C GLY A 158 11.18 0.05 -4.70
N ALA A 159 11.20 0.73 -5.83
CA ALA A 159 11.92 1.99 -6.02
C ALA A 159 11.08 2.96 -6.86
N THR A 160 11.11 4.23 -6.48
CA THR A 160 10.50 5.33 -7.24
C THR A 160 11.57 6.33 -7.61
N ILE A 161 11.54 6.82 -8.85
CA ILE A 161 12.45 7.85 -9.36
C ILE A 161 11.59 8.98 -9.93
N LEU A 162 11.83 10.19 -9.43
CA LEU A 162 11.21 11.43 -9.86
C LEU A 162 12.31 12.37 -10.37
N PRO A 163 12.54 12.45 -11.70
CA PRO A 163 13.60 13.30 -12.25
C PRO A 163 13.19 14.78 -12.24
N ASN A 164 14.15 15.67 -11.97
CA ASN A 164 13.95 17.12 -12.08
C ASN A 164 12.80 17.72 -11.25
N VAL A 165 12.50 17.17 -10.09
CA VAL A 165 11.54 17.77 -9.15
C VAL A 165 12.05 19.15 -8.75
N GLU A 166 11.17 20.16 -8.80
CA GLU A 166 11.46 21.51 -8.39
C GLU A 166 11.13 21.70 -6.91
N GLY A 167 12.06 22.29 -6.16
CA GLY A 167 11.88 22.59 -4.75
C GLY A 167 12.48 23.94 -4.38
N PRO A 168 11.89 24.63 -3.38
CA PRO A 168 12.37 25.93 -2.90
C PRO A 168 13.68 25.79 -2.13
N THR A 169 14.46 26.87 -2.10
CA THR A 169 15.64 27.02 -1.22
C THR A 169 15.44 28.21 -0.28
N THR A 170 16.18 28.23 0.82
CA THR A 170 16.14 29.31 1.82
C THR A 170 16.43 30.68 1.22
N GLY A 171 17.14 30.76 0.08
CA GLY A 171 17.44 32.01 -0.65
C GLY A 171 16.31 32.50 -1.58
N GLY A 172 15.12 31.85 -1.58
CA GLY A 172 14.00 32.22 -2.45
C GLY A 172 14.14 31.75 -3.90
N ASN A 173 15.20 31.04 -4.25
CA ASN A 173 15.38 30.41 -5.56
C ASN A 173 14.77 29.03 -5.55
N SER A 174 14.45 28.50 -6.73
CA SER A 174 14.12 27.07 -6.88
C SER A 174 15.32 26.31 -7.46
N VAL A 175 15.41 25.03 -7.11
CA VAL A 175 16.37 24.07 -7.66
C VAL A 175 15.64 22.85 -8.20
N ARG A 176 16.26 22.18 -9.14
CA ARG A 176 15.74 20.90 -9.66
C ARG A 176 16.65 19.75 -9.27
N ARG A 177 16.06 18.71 -8.70
CA ARG A 177 16.79 17.49 -8.25
C ARG A 177 16.04 16.24 -8.67
N THR A 178 16.79 15.17 -8.90
CA THR A 178 16.20 13.83 -9.00
C THR A 178 16.01 13.28 -7.61
N LEU A 179 14.77 12.91 -7.28
CA LEU A 179 14.42 12.28 -6.01
C LEU A 179 14.23 10.78 -6.22
N GLN A 180 14.68 10.00 -5.24
CA GLN A 180 14.60 8.55 -5.24
C GLN A 180 14.02 8.09 -3.91
N THR A 181 13.11 7.11 -3.96
CA THR A 181 12.56 6.48 -2.77
C THR A 181 12.65 4.96 -2.93
N TYR A 182 13.06 4.29 -1.89
CA TYR A 182 13.13 2.84 -1.80
C TYR A 182 12.18 2.37 -0.71
N LEU A 183 11.54 1.24 -0.97
CA LEU A 183 10.58 0.60 -0.06
C LEU A 183 10.92 -0.87 0.08
N ILE A 184 10.88 -1.36 1.31
CA ILE A 184 10.77 -2.79 1.61
C ILE A 184 9.61 -2.97 2.59
N GLY A 185 8.76 -3.94 2.34
CA GLY A 185 7.59 -4.20 3.16
C GLY A 185 7.31 -5.68 3.34
N LEU A 186 6.71 -6.01 4.48
CA LEU A 186 6.26 -7.34 4.86
C LEU A 186 4.82 -7.26 5.32
N SER A 187 3.99 -8.21 4.93
CA SER A 187 2.63 -8.38 5.43
C SER A 187 2.41 -9.82 5.85
N GLY A 188 1.72 -10.02 6.96
CA GLY A 188 1.19 -11.31 7.39
C GLY A 188 -0.30 -11.18 7.58
N ILE A 189 -1.06 -12.09 6.96
CA ILE A 189 -2.51 -12.15 7.03
C ILE A 189 -2.91 -13.47 7.68
N TYR A 190 -3.67 -13.38 8.76
CA TYR A 190 -4.25 -14.53 9.42
C TYR A 190 -5.75 -14.62 9.09
N LEU A 191 -6.13 -15.68 8.39
CA LEU A 191 -7.49 -15.96 7.95
C LEU A 191 -8.27 -16.58 9.12
N VAL A 192 -8.94 -15.73 9.91
CA VAL A 192 -9.72 -16.16 11.09
C VAL A 192 -10.96 -16.94 10.68
N SER A 193 -11.57 -16.56 9.56
CA SER A 193 -12.70 -17.23 8.91
C SER A 193 -12.69 -16.91 7.41
N GLU A 194 -13.60 -17.52 6.65
CA GLU A 194 -13.79 -17.25 5.22
C GLU A 194 -13.96 -15.76 4.90
N ASN A 195 -14.52 -14.99 5.83
CA ASN A 195 -14.87 -13.59 5.59
C ASN A 195 -14.14 -12.60 6.49
N PHE A 196 -13.26 -13.05 7.40
CA PHE A 196 -12.61 -12.17 8.36
C PHE A 196 -11.13 -12.47 8.51
N ASN A 197 -10.30 -11.44 8.29
CA ASN A 197 -8.85 -11.51 8.40
C ASN A 197 -8.31 -10.50 9.40
N LEU A 198 -7.27 -10.93 10.12
CA LEU A 198 -6.37 -10.05 10.85
C LEU A 198 -5.10 -9.86 10.05
N MET A 199 -4.57 -8.65 10.06
CA MET A 199 -3.42 -8.27 9.26
C MET A 199 -2.37 -7.57 10.12
N PHE A 200 -1.12 -7.79 9.76
CA PHE A 200 -0.01 -7.07 10.34
C PHE A 200 1.01 -6.74 9.25
N GLU A 201 1.31 -5.47 9.08
CA GLU A 201 2.22 -4.98 8.06
C GLU A 201 3.39 -4.23 8.68
N LEU A 202 4.55 -4.37 8.07
CA LEU A 202 5.78 -3.68 8.42
C LEU A 202 6.39 -3.10 7.15
N LEU A 203 6.57 -1.77 7.10
CA LEU A 203 7.19 -1.08 5.99
C LEU A 203 8.41 -0.30 6.47
N TYR A 204 9.46 -0.34 5.66
CA TYR A 204 10.61 0.55 5.78
C TYR A 204 10.74 1.35 4.48
N ASN A 205 10.78 2.66 4.62
CA ASN A 205 10.98 3.60 3.53
C ASN A 205 12.30 4.34 3.72
N TYR A 206 13.04 4.53 2.63
CA TYR A 206 14.24 5.36 2.56
C TYR A 206 14.11 6.27 1.35
N GLY A 207 13.91 7.57 1.58
CA GLY A 207 13.54 8.51 0.53
C GLY A 207 14.34 9.80 0.55
N ALA A 208 14.52 10.35 -0.66
CA ALA A 208 15.16 11.62 -0.91
C ALA A 208 14.13 12.77 -0.88
N SER A 209 14.53 13.91 -0.33
CA SER A 209 13.84 15.20 -0.38
C SER A 209 14.81 16.31 -0.75
N ILE A 210 14.29 17.48 -1.10
CA ILE A 210 15.10 18.68 -1.31
C ILE A 210 15.15 19.43 0.01
N GLY A 211 16.35 19.50 0.59
CA GLY A 211 16.61 20.23 1.82
C GLY A 211 16.61 21.75 1.61
N GLU A 212 16.63 22.52 2.68
CA GLU A 212 16.62 24.00 2.67
C GLU A 212 17.78 24.62 1.88
N SER A 213 18.92 23.98 1.86
CA SER A 213 20.09 24.41 1.05
C SER A 213 19.96 24.10 -0.44
N GLY A 214 18.91 23.37 -0.85
CA GLY A 214 18.74 22.83 -2.20
C GLY A 214 19.55 21.57 -2.49
N SER A 215 20.17 20.96 -1.47
CA SER A 215 20.81 19.63 -1.56
C SER A 215 19.77 18.52 -1.50
N VAL A 216 20.13 17.33 -1.98
CA VAL A 216 19.31 16.14 -1.79
C VAL A 216 19.64 15.56 -0.41
N GLU A 217 18.62 15.42 0.42
CA GLU A 217 18.70 14.84 1.77
C GLU A 217 17.89 13.55 1.82
N PHE A 218 18.46 12.53 2.49
CA PHE A 218 17.77 11.25 2.66
C PHE A 218 17.28 11.09 4.09
N SER A 219 16.07 10.57 4.19
CA SER A 219 15.47 10.18 5.47
C SER A 219 14.87 8.79 5.40
N SER A 220 14.72 8.17 6.55
CA SER A 220 14.07 6.85 6.66
C SER A 220 12.93 6.89 7.65
N GLY A 221 11.94 6.02 7.41
CA GLY A 221 10.82 5.79 8.29
C GLY A 221 10.41 4.34 8.30
N THR A 222 9.90 3.89 9.43
CA THR A 222 9.30 2.56 9.59
C THR A 222 7.84 2.71 9.96
N ILE A 223 6.97 1.90 9.37
CA ILE A 223 5.55 1.85 9.69
C ILE A 223 5.23 0.43 10.15
N VAL A 224 4.56 0.32 11.29
CA VAL A 224 3.96 -0.92 11.79
C VAL A 224 2.44 -0.73 11.77
N SER A 225 1.72 -1.60 11.08
CA SER A 225 0.30 -1.41 10.80
C SER A 225 -0.50 -2.68 11.14
N PRO A 226 -1.01 -2.82 12.35
CA PRO A 226 -2.05 -3.79 12.65
C PRO A 226 -3.37 -3.38 11.99
N GLY A 227 -4.07 -4.34 11.40
CA GLY A 227 -5.34 -4.09 10.72
C GLY A 227 -6.26 -5.30 10.72
N LEU A 228 -7.46 -5.08 10.23
CA LEU A 228 -8.48 -6.11 10.04
C LEU A 228 -9.34 -5.78 8.81
N ARG A 229 -9.92 -6.79 8.20
CA ARG A 229 -10.88 -6.64 7.11
C ARG A 229 -11.94 -7.72 7.15
N TYR A 230 -13.07 -7.43 6.52
CA TYR A 230 -14.22 -8.32 6.45
C TYR A 230 -14.79 -8.34 5.03
N ALA A 231 -15.08 -9.53 4.47
CA ALA A 231 -15.72 -9.66 3.16
C ALA A 231 -17.24 -9.82 3.30
N ILE A 232 -17.98 -9.08 2.50
CA ILE A 232 -19.43 -9.17 2.33
C ILE A 232 -19.69 -9.63 0.91
N ILE A 233 -20.29 -10.82 0.75
CA ILE A 233 -20.57 -11.42 -0.55
C ILE A 233 -22.04 -11.22 -0.89
N LEU A 234 -22.33 -10.50 -1.96
CA LEU A 234 -23.68 -10.24 -2.48
C LEU A 234 -23.83 -10.80 -3.90
N GLY A 235 -24.07 -12.09 -3.99
CA GLY A 235 -24.09 -12.78 -5.29
C GLY A 235 -22.70 -12.81 -5.91
N LYS A 236 -22.51 -12.08 -7.01
CA LYS A 236 -21.21 -11.95 -7.70
C LYS A 236 -20.42 -10.70 -7.28
N LEU A 237 -20.97 -9.85 -6.42
CA LEU A 237 -20.31 -8.68 -5.90
C LEU A 237 -19.66 -9.02 -4.57
N GLN A 238 -18.35 -8.80 -4.45
CA GLN A 238 -17.63 -8.82 -3.20
C GLN A 238 -17.36 -7.39 -2.74
N ILE A 239 -17.62 -7.10 -1.46
CA ILE A 239 -17.34 -5.82 -0.81
C ILE A 239 -16.44 -6.10 0.39
N VAL A 240 -15.28 -5.45 0.45
CA VAL A 240 -14.32 -5.67 1.54
C VAL A 240 -14.00 -4.35 2.25
N PRO A 241 -14.71 -4.00 3.34
CA PRO A 241 -14.27 -2.97 4.25
C PRO A 241 -13.10 -3.44 5.11
N GLY A 242 -12.18 -2.51 5.42
CA GLY A 242 -11.02 -2.75 6.28
C GLY A 242 -10.58 -1.51 7.03
N LEU A 243 -9.92 -1.73 8.15
CA LEU A 243 -9.36 -0.68 9.01
C LEU A 243 -7.98 -1.10 9.52
N ALA A 244 -7.07 -0.14 9.60
CA ALA A 244 -5.78 -0.33 10.25
C ALA A 244 -5.37 0.89 11.07
N VAL A 245 -4.39 0.69 11.95
CA VAL A 245 -3.79 1.73 12.78
C VAL A 245 -2.28 1.77 12.52
N PRO A 246 -1.84 2.41 11.43
CA PRO A 246 -0.43 2.54 11.13
C PRO A 246 0.27 3.40 12.19
N ILE A 247 1.37 2.87 12.76
CA ILE A 247 2.24 3.56 13.69
C ILE A 247 3.53 3.87 12.95
N SER A 248 3.76 5.14 12.66
CA SER A 248 4.96 5.60 11.96
C SER A 248 6.06 5.97 12.95
N PHE A 249 7.27 5.54 12.66
CA PHE A 249 8.49 5.82 13.43
C PHE A 249 9.50 6.49 12.51
N THR A 250 10.02 7.63 12.92
CA THR A 250 11.19 8.27 12.36
C THR A 250 12.30 8.35 13.41
N SER A 251 13.44 8.95 13.09
CA SER A 251 14.51 9.15 14.08
C SER A 251 14.09 10.00 15.30
N THR A 252 13.07 10.84 15.15
CA THR A 252 12.66 11.83 16.14
C THR A 252 11.22 11.74 16.60
N THR A 253 10.35 11.07 15.82
CA THR A 253 8.90 11.07 16.09
C THR A 253 8.31 9.67 16.06
N ARG A 254 7.18 9.55 16.76
CA ARG A 254 6.28 8.41 16.68
C ARG A 254 4.85 8.93 16.54
N ASN A 255 4.19 8.55 15.46
CA ASN A 255 2.84 9.04 15.16
C ASN A 255 1.89 7.85 14.98
N LEU A 256 0.69 7.99 15.51
CA LEU A 256 -0.39 7.02 15.35
C LEU A 256 -1.34 7.56 14.29
N ASN A 257 -1.54 6.81 13.21
CA ASN A 257 -2.35 7.18 12.06
C ASN A 257 -3.59 6.29 11.95
N VAL A 258 -4.50 6.62 11.04
CA VAL A 258 -5.68 5.81 10.75
C VAL A 258 -5.71 5.51 9.25
N PHE A 259 -5.96 4.26 8.92
CA PHE A 259 -6.14 3.80 7.54
C PHE A 259 -7.49 3.12 7.39
N ALA A 260 -8.26 3.54 6.41
CA ALA A 260 -9.53 2.94 6.02
C ALA A 260 -9.41 2.38 4.59
N TYR A 261 -9.95 1.20 4.39
CA TYR A 261 -9.97 0.47 3.13
C TYR A 261 -11.39 0.08 2.75
N LEU A 262 -11.70 0.15 1.48
CA LEU A 262 -12.95 -0.37 0.93
C LEU A 262 -12.71 -0.82 -0.52
N SER A 263 -12.90 -2.10 -0.80
CA SER A 263 -12.88 -2.57 -2.18
C SER A 263 -14.21 -3.16 -2.62
N PHE A 264 -14.39 -3.15 -3.93
CA PHE A 264 -15.51 -3.76 -4.65
C PHE A 264 -14.95 -4.59 -5.78
N GLU A 265 -15.34 -5.85 -5.85
CA GLU A 265 -14.99 -6.76 -6.93
C GLU A 265 -16.23 -7.32 -7.56
N HIS A 266 -16.27 -7.32 -8.88
CA HIS A 266 -17.37 -7.91 -9.63
C HIS A 266 -16.92 -8.33 -11.04
N PRO A 267 -17.55 -9.36 -11.64
CA PRO A 267 -17.30 -9.72 -13.04
C PRO A 267 -17.85 -8.66 -14.00
N PHE A 268 -17.29 -8.57 -15.21
CA PHE A 268 -17.71 -7.74 -16.32
C PHE A 268 -17.83 -8.52 -17.63
#